data_ecae8a0f7acce8eecc655b0e172bf7d9
#
_entry.id   ecae8a0f7acce8eecc655b0e172bf7d9
#
_cell.length_a   1.000
_cell.length_b   1.000
_cell.length_c   1.000
_cell.angle_alpha   90.00
_cell.angle_beta   90.00
_cell.angle_gamma   90.00
#
_symmetry.space_group_name_H-M   'P 1'
#
loop_
_entity.id
_entity.type
_entity.pdbx_description
1 polymer ?
#
loop_
_entity_poly.entity_id
_entity_poly.type
_entity_poly.pdbx_seq_one_letter_code
_entity_poly.pdbx_strand_id
1 'polypeptide(L)'
;MTETNKQPRVLIVDDEEKNLRLISAILKNLNCLFETAKNGREAVLKTVSFNPDLIFLDIMMPELDGYAVCRLLKDNPDTRSIPIIIVTVLDDKASKLKALEAGANDFLTKPIDSTEVIIRTKNLLRIKEFEDFLKNHAACLTAETEKKTAELNAALQDIRKSQLSLKASYLDTIFRLTIVAEFKDEATVQHVKRIGLSCAHIAKQLGWSEERVETIKYASPMHDIGKIGIPSDILLKPGALTPEELALVKTHTTLGGKILQGSRSSYLQMAEQIAINHHERWDGSGYPAGLKGEDTPIEGRITAFADQYDALRSIRPYKPPFDYVMAYRIMVEGNERMGPRHFDPQLIEIFKDTNRAFEKIYDQYKDAPASTM
;
A
#
# COMPACT_ATOMS: atom_id res chain seq x y z
N MET A 1 -19.86 19.82 -27.97
CA MET A 1 -18.84 20.82 -28.28
C MET A 1 -19.58 22.12 -28.62
N THR A 2 -19.83 22.94 -27.64
CA THR A 2 -20.38 24.28 -27.86
C THR A 2 -19.20 25.18 -28.17
N GLU A 3 -18.97 25.45 -29.47
CA GLU A 3 -18.14 26.54 -29.91
C GLU A 3 -18.68 27.82 -29.26
N THR A 4 -17.99 28.31 -28.26
CA THR A 4 -18.18 29.69 -27.80
C THR A 4 -17.64 30.57 -28.93
N ASN A 5 -18.56 31.03 -29.75
CA ASN A 5 -18.31 31.96 -30.86
C ASN A 5 -17.93 33.36 -30.33
N LYS A 6 -16.83 33.39 -29.52
CA LYS A 6 -16.27 34.63 -28.97
C LYS A 6 -15.54 35.34 -30.09
N GLN A 7 -16.01 36.52 -30.47
CA GLN A 7 -15.29 37.31 -31.44
C GLN A 7 -13.88 37.64 -30.95
N PRO A 8 -12.83 37.34 -31.76
CA PRO A 8 -11.45 37.65 -31.38
C PRO A 8 -11.26 39.14 -31.15
N ARG A 9 -10.47 39.50 -30.18
CA ARG A 9 -10.18 40.88 -29.77
C ARG A 9 -8.79 41.25 -30.24
N VAL A 10 -8.69 42.30 -31.02
CA VAL A 10 -7.42 42.74 -31.62
C VAL A 10 -7.12 44.18 -31.21
N LEU A 11 -5.95 44.44 -30.69
CA LEU A 11 -5.46 45.79 -30.41
C LEU A 11 -4.57 46.25 -31.56
N ILE A 12 -4.84 47.46 -32.09
CA ILE A 12 -4.06 48.05 -33.16
C ILE A 12 -3.35 49.28 -32.61
N VAL A 13 -2.02 49.29 -32.71
CA VAL A 13 -1.17 50.35 -32.14
C VAL A 13 -0.34 50.97 -33.25
N ASP A 14 -0.61 52.25 -33.59
CA ASP A 14 0.12 53.01 -34.57
C ASP A 14 -0.15 54.51 -34.32
N ASP A 15 0.85 55.39 -34.44
CA ASP A 15 0.68 56.84 -34.23
C ASP A 15 0.02 57.53 -35.43
N GLU A 16 0.02 56.88 -36.63
CA GLU A 16 -0.64 57.35 -37.81
C GLU A 16 -2.09 56.88 -37.89
N GLU A 17 -3.04 57.82 -37.82
CA GLU A 17 -4.50 57.57 -37.95
C GLU A 17 -4.89 56.78 -39.21
N LYS A 18 -4.18 56.98 -40.32
CA LYS A 18 -4.42 56.31 -41.60
C LYS A 18 -4.15 54.82 -41.52
N ASN A 19 -3.08 54.38 -40.80
CA ASN A 19 -2.75 52.94 -40.57
C ASN A 19 -3.77 52.27 -39.65
N LEU A 20 -4.17 52.98 -38.58
CA LEU A 20 -5.24 52.52 -37.70
C LEU A 20 -6.53 52.24 -38.47
N ARG A 21 -6.95 53.16 -39.32
CA ARG A 21 -8.16 52.99 -40.14
C ARG A 21 -8.05 51.86 -41.16
N LEU A 22 -6.89 51.68 -41.78
CA LEU A 22 -6.66 50.63 -42.76
C LEU A 22 -6.77 49.24 -42.12
N ILE A 23 -6.01 48.97 -41.03
CA ILE A 23 -6.06 47.70 -40.34
C ILE A 23 -7.45 47.46 -39.74
N SER A 24 -8.09 48.50 -39.17
CA SER A 24 -9.46 48.39 -38.63
C SER A 24 -10.48 47.99 -39.72
N ALA A 25 -10.37 48.51 -40.91
CA ALA A 25 -11.25 48.15 -42.03
C ALA A 25 -11.07 46.69 -42.46
N ILE A 26 -9.84 46.18 -42.45
CA ILE A 26 -9.52 44.77 -42.74
C ILE A 26 -10.09 43.84 -41.64
N LEU A 27 -9.90 44.20 -40.38
CA LEU A 27 -10.36 43.39 -39.24
C LEU A 27 -11.88 43.31 -39.12
N LYS A 28 -12.61 44.37 -39.55
CA LYS A 28 -14.08 44.30 -39.64
C LYS A 28 -14.55 43.14 -40.53
N ASN A 29 -13.84 42.90 -41.64
CA ASN A 29 -14.16 41.83 -42.57
C ASN A 29 -13.84 40.41 -41.98
N LEU A 30 -13.06 40.37 -40.91
CA LEU A 30 -12.69 39.14 -40.20
C LEU A 30 -13.56 38.88 -38.95
N ASN A 31 -14.61 39.66 -38.74
CA ASN A 31 -15.50 39.58 -37.60
C ASN A 31 -14.74 39.68 -36.25
N CYS A 32 -13.68 40.50 -36.17
CA CYS A 32 -12.92 40.78 -34.96
C CYS A 32 -13.45 42.03 -34.25
N LEU A 33 -13.46 42.00 -32.92
CA LEU A 33 -13.56 43.20 -32.10
C LEU A 33 -12.18 43.85 -32.05
N PHE A 34 -12.11 45.18 -32.18
CA PHE A 34 -10.81 45.85 -32.12
C PHE A 34 -10.88 47.17 -31.34
N GLU A 35 -9.77 47.49 -30.70
CA GLU A 35 -9.45 48.80 -30.15
C GLU A 35 -8.18 49.35 -30.77
N THR A 36 -8.02 50.66 -30.71
CA THR A 36 -6.84 51.33 -31.24
C THR A 36 -6.11 52.10 -30.17
N ALA A 37 -4.78 52.18 -30.26
CA ALA A 37 -3.92 52.96 -29.38
C ALA A 37 -2.96 53.80 -30.26
N LYS A 38 -2.66 55.02 -29.84
CA LYS A 38 -1.84 55.97 -30.63
C LYS A 38 -0.39 56.11 -30.16
N ASN A 39 -0.04 55.43 -29.10
CA ASN A 39 1.32 55.39 -28.57
C ASN A 39 1.52 54.16 -27.68
N GLY A 40 2.78 53.92 -27.30
CA GLY A 40 3.15 52.74 -26.49
C GLY A 40 2.53 52.71 -25.10
N ARG A 41 2.35 53.85 -24.42
CA ARG A 41 1.71 53.89 -23.08
C ARG A 41 0.24 53.51 -23.16
N GLU A 42 -0.49 54.04 -24.14
CA GLU A 42 -1.88 53.70 -24.38
C GLU A 42 -2.02 52.20 -24.71
N ALA A 43 -1.08 51.66 -25.50
CA ALA A 43 -1.03 50.25 -25.85
C ALA A 43 -0.94 49.36 -24.61
N VAL A 44 -0.03 49.65 -23.69
CA VAL A 44 0.12 48.85 -22.42
C VAL A 44 -1.16 48.93 -21.60
N LEU A 45 -1.75 50.10 -21.39
CA LEU A 45 -2.98 50.29 -20.64
C LEU A 45 -4.15 49.52 -21.26
N LYS A 46 -4.33 49.62 -22.56
CA LYS A 46 -5.39 48.94 -23.29
C LYS A 46 -5.18 47.42 -23.38
N THR A 47 -3.94 46.94 -23.40
CA THR A 47 -3.68 45.51 -23.32
C THR A 47 -4.26 44.90 -22.06
N VAL A 48 -4.15 45.58 -20.92
CA VAL A 48 -4.73 45.10 -19.66
C VAL A 48 -6.24 45.23 -19.64
N SER A 49 -6.79 46.39 -20.02
CA SER A 49 -8.25 46.65 -19.93
C SER A 49 -9.06 45.92 -21.00
N PHE A 50 -8.55 45.86 -22.23
CA PHE A 50 -9.22 45.23 -23.36
C PHE A 50 -8.93 43.73 -23.45
N ASN A 51 -7.81 43.24 -22.92
CA ASN A 51 -7.36 41.84 -22.96
C ASN A 51 -7.42 41.25 -24.38
N PRO A 52 -6.61 41.75 -25.33
CA PRO A 52 -6.65 41.34 -26.72
C PRO A 52 -6.13 39.91 -26.93
N ASP A 53 -6.65 39.26 -27.98
CA ASP A 53 -6.18 37.95 -28.46
C ASP A 53 -5.03 38.10 -29.48
N LEU A 54 -4.79 39.33 -30.00
CA LEU A 54 -3.71 39.67 -30.94
C LEU A 54 -3.43 41.17 -30.86
N ILE A 55 -2.17 41.57 -31.03
CA ILE A 55 -1.74 42.96 -31.07
C ILE A 55 -1.01 43.24 -32.39
N PHE A 56 -1.43 44.28 -33.15
CA PHE A 56 -0.64 44.92 -34.18
C PHE A 56 0.09 46.09 -33.56
N LEU A 57 1.41 46.18 -33.71
CA LEU A 57 2.25 47.14 -33.01
C LEU A 57 3.23 47.81 -33.98
N ASP A 58 3.06 49.09 -34.21
CA ASP A 58 4.04 49.88 -34.93
C ASP A 58 5.32 50.08 -34.14
N ILE A 59 6.46 50.12 -34.83
CA ILE A 59 7.78 50.34 -34.19
C ILE A 59 8.00 51.82 -33.92
N MET A 60 7.72 52.66 -34.89
CA MET A 60 8.12 54.06 -34.91
C MET A 60 7.06 54.96 -34.25
N MET A 61 7.02 54.92 -32.92
CA MET A 61 6.07 55.71 -32.14
C MET A 61 6.80 56.68 -31.20
N PRO A 62 6.22 57.82 -30.88
CA PRO A 62 6.77 58.76 -29.92
C PRO A 62 6.74 58.19 -28.48
N GLU A 63 7.65 58.64 -27.62
CA GLU A 63 7.79 58.33 -26.21
C GLU A 63 8.26 56.87 -25.91
N LEU A 64 7.54 55.86 -26.34
CA LEU A 64 7.83 54.45 -26.12
C LEU A 64 7.71 53.70 -27.46
N ASP A 65 8.85 53.22 -27.99
CA ASP A 65 8.91 52.50 -29.25
C ASP A 65 8.27 51.08 -29.16
N GLY A 66 7.90 50.54 -30.33
CA GLY A 66 7.24 49.26 -30.41
C GLY A 66 8.07 48.09 -29.89
N TYR A 67 9.40 48.15 -29.99
CA TYR A 67 10.26 47.09 -29.41
C TYR A 67 10.21 47.08 -27.88
N ALA A 68 10.20 48.25 -27.25
CA ALA A 68 10.09 48.40 -25.82
C ALA A 68 8.71 47.93 -25.31
N VAL A 69 7.61 48.30 -26.00
CA VAL A 69 6.27 47.80 -25.69
C VAL A 69 6.21 46.28 -25.81
N CYS A 70 6.76 45.71 -26.88
CA CYS A 70 6.78 44.27 -27.10
C CYS A 70 7.48 43.55 -25.95
N ARG A 71 8.69 43.98 -25.54
CA ARG A 71 9.41 43.40 -24.38
C ARG A 71 8.59 43.52 -23.11
N LEU A 72 8.04 44.68 -22.79
CA LEU A 72 7.22 44.86 -21.58
C LEU A 72 6.03 43.91 -21.53
N LEU A 73 5.36 43.66 -22.65
CA LEU A 73 4.22 42.75 -22.71
C LEU A 73 4.66 41.28 -22.63
N LYS A 74 5.82 40.93 -23.21
CA LYS A 74 6.34 39.55 -23.20
C LYS A 74 6.98 39.16 -21.89
N ASP A 75 7.54 40.11 -21.13
CA ASP A 75 8.10 39.90 -19.81
C ASP A 75 7.01 39.71 -18.72
N ASN A 76 5.81 40.24 -18.96
CA ASN A 76 4.70 40.12 -18.01
C ASN A 76 3.97 38.77 -18.18
N PRO A 77 3.87 37.94 -17.12
CA PRO A 77 3.19 36.65 -17.16
C PRO A 77 1.74 36.70 -17.68
N ASP A 78 1.01 37.78 -17.42
CA ASP A 78 -0.40 37.88 -17.78
C ASP A 78 -0.61 38.26 -19.28
N THR A 79 0.39 38.87 -19.92
CA THR A 79 0.30 39.34 -21.29
C THR A 79 1.23 38.64 -22.27
N ARG A 80 2.26 37.91 -21.77
CA ARG A 80 3.26 37.24 -22.61
C ARG A 80 2.69 36.26 -23.66
N SER A 81 1.53 35.66 -23.36
CA SER A 81 0.85 34.73 -24.26
C SER A 81 0.09 35.39 -25.40
N ILE A 82 -0.04 36.74 -25.37
CA ILE A 82 -0.71 37.46 -26.44
C ILE A 82 0.23 37.56 -27.63
N PRO A 83 -0.14 37.05 -28.81
CA PRO A 83 0.67 37.21 -30.03
C PRO A 83 0.76 38.67 -30.46
N ILE A 84 1.96 39.08 -30.91
CA ILE A 84 2.24 40.44 -31.36
C ILE A 84 2.77 40.39 -32.80
N ILE A 85 2.13 41.12 -33.70
CA ILE A 85 2.61 41.41 -35.07
C ILE A 85 3.23 42.79 -35.06
N ILE A 86 4.52 42.88 -35.29
CA ILE A 86 5.19 44.18 -35.45
C ILE A 86 4.94 44.70 -36.87
N VAL A 87 4.54 45.99 -36.99
CA VAL A 87 4.38 46.71 -38.28
C VAL A 87 5.56 47.66 -38.47
N THR A 88 6.27 47.58 -39.59
CA THR A 88 7.49 48.35 -39.77
C THR A 88 7.69 48.82 -41.21
N VAL A 89 8.32 49.99 -41.41
CA VAL A 89 8.80 50.47 -42.72
C VAL A 89 10.17 49.90 -43.09
N LEU A 90 10.87 49.29 -42.13
CA LEU A 90 12.22 48.78 -42.29
C LEU A 90 12.18 47.36 -42.84
N ASP A 91 12.61 47.18 -44.08
CA ASP A 91 12.64 45.85 -44.73
C ASP A 91 14.03 45.17 -44.63
N ASP A 92 14.94 45.70 -43.82
CA ASP A 92 16.25 45.14 -43.63
C ASP A 92 16.23 43.96 -42.65
N LYS A 93 17.17 43.04 -42.85
CA LYS A 93 17.29 41.83 -42.04
C LYS A 93 17.54 42.10 -40.54
N ALA A 94 18.19 43.21 -40.22
CA ALA A 94 18.53 43.57 -38.83
C ALA A 94 17.29 43.99 -38.04
N SER A 95 16.39 44.76 -38.65
CA SER A 95 15.12 45.17 -38.04
C SER A 95 14.16 44.01 -37.80
N LYS A 96 14.08 43.07 -38.75
CA LYS A 96 13.30 41.84 -38.59
C LYS A 96 13.84 40.98 -37.44
N LEU A 97 15.16 40.85 -37.32
CA LEU A 97 15.78 40.11 -36.21
C LEU A 97 15.49 40.77 -34.86
N LYS A 98 15.62 42.08 -34.74
CA LYS A 98 15.27 42.85 -33.54
C LYS A 98 13.82 42.65 -33.10
N ALA A 99 12.87 42.59 -34.07
CA ALA A 99 11.47 42.34 -33.78
C ALA A 99 11.27 40.96 -33.11
N LEU A 100 11.89 39.91 -33.64
CA LEU A 100 11.84 38.54 -33.08
C LEU A 100 12.56 38.45 -31.74
N GLU A 101 13.72 39.12 -31.60
CA GLU A 101 14.45 39.18 -30.29
C GLU A 101 13.65 39.95 -29.23
N ALA A 102 12.81 40.91 -29.60
CA ALA A 102 11.88 41.58 -28.69
C ALA A 102 10.68 40.66 -28.25
N GLY A 103 10.56 39.48 -28.86
CA GLY A 103 9.50 38.51 -28.55
C GLY A 103 8.27 38.62 -29.47
N ALA A 104 8.30 39.39 -30.57
CA ALA A 104 7.23 39.43 -31.54
C ALA A 104 7.01 38.06 -32.21
N ASN A 105 5.77 37.70 -32.46
CA ASN A 105 5.42 36.43 -33.09
C ASN A 105 5.49 36.53 -34.64
N ASP A 106 5.33 37.71 -35.18
CA ASP A 106 5.41 37.95 -36.64
C ASP A 106 5.67 39.43 -36.92
N PHE A 107 5.87 39.80 -38.20
CA PHE A 107 6.03 41.19 -38.63
C PHE A 107 5.32 41.44 -39.97
N LEU A 108 4.98 42.69 -40.22
CA LEU A 108 4.40 43.21 -41.46
C LEU A 108 5.21 44.40 -41.93
N THR A 109 5.47 44.49 -43.23
CA THR A 109 6.16 45.65 -43.83
C THR A 109 5.16 46.67 -44.38
N LYS A 110 5.45 47.95 -44.19
CA LYS A 110 4.71 49.05 -44.85
C LYS A 110 5.25 49.23 -46.26
N PRO A 111 4.42 49.39 -47.30
CA PRO A 111 2.97 49.59 -47.26
C PRO A 111 2.21 48.30 -46.90
N ILE A 112 1.19 48.45 -46.08
CA ILE A 112 0.42 47.31 -45.52
C ILE A 112 -0.40 46.63 -46.62
N ASP A 113 -0.12 45.34 -46.86
CA ASP A 113 -0.93 44.50 -47.76
C ASP A 113 -2.09 43.86 -47.02
N SER A 114 -3.29 44.00 -47.50
CA SER A 114 -4.51 43.50 -46.89
C SER A 114 -4.54 41.96 -46.81
N THR A 115 -4.00 41.27 -47.81
CA THR A 115 -3.96 39.82 -47.89
C THR A 115 -3.02 39.27 -46.81
N GLU A 116 -1.87 39.94 -46.63
CA GLU A 116 -0.89 39.56 -45.61
C GLU A 116 -1.44 39.73 -44.18
N VAL A 117 -2.10 40.87 -43.91
CA VAL A 117 -2.80 41.10 -42.63
C VAL A 117 -3.81 39.99 -42.34
N ILE A 118 -4.66 39.66 -43.31
CA ILE A 118 -5.69 38.63 -43.16
C ILE A 118 -5.08 37.26 -42.82
N ILE A 119 -4.06 36.85 -43.59
CA ILE A 119 -3.43 35.53 -43.38
C ILE A 119 -2.75 35.43 -42.02
N ARG A 120 -1.94 36.42 -41.64
CA ARG A 120 -1.21 36.46 -40.38
C ARG A 120 -2.16 36.52 -39.17
N THR A 121 -3.19 37.37 -39.25
CA THR A 121 -4.24 37.47 -38.24
C THR A 121 -4.91 36.12 -37.99
N LYS A 122 -5.38 35.44 -39.04
CA LYS A 122 -6.05 34.16 -38.95
C LYS A 122 -5.13 33.10 -38.34
N ASN A 123 -3.86 33.04 -38.76
CA ASN A 123 -2.91 32.05 -38.27
C ASN A 123 -2.60 32.26 -36.79
N LEU A 124 -2.31 33.49 -36.36
CA LEU A 124 -1.95 33.75 -34.94
C LEU A 124 -3.16 33.63 -34.00
N LEU A 125 -4.35 34.06 -34.44
CA LEU A 125 -5.58 33.87 -33.66
C LEU A 125 -5.90 32.37 -33.47
N ARG A 126 -5.72 31.55 -34.51
CA ARG A 126 -5.91 30.10 -34.43
C ARG A 126 -4.90 29.44 -33.48
N ILE A 127 -3.63 29.87 -33.51
CA ILE A 127 -2.59 29.37 -32.58
C ILE A 127 -2.98 29.76 -31.16
N LYS A 128 -3.36 31.01 -30.93
CA LYS A 128 -3.76 31.49 -29.58
C LYS A 128 -4.97 30.73 -29.04
N GLU A 129 -6.00 30.52 -29.86
CA GLU A 129 -7.16 29.71 -29.47
C GLU A 129 -6.78 28.29 -29.06
N PHE A 130 -5.87 27.67 -29.83
CA PHE A 130 -5.40 26.33 -29.53
C PHE A 130 -4.55 26.25 -28.23
N GLU A 131 -3.68 27.24 -28.03
CA GLU A 131 -2.89 27.35 -26.78
C GLU A 131 -3.79 27.52 -25.54
N ASP A 132 -4.80 28.41 -25.64
CA ASP A 132 -5.77 28.64 -24.57
C ASP A 132 -6.62 27.40 -24.30
N PHE A 133 -7.02 26.69 -25.36
CA PHE A 133 -7.71 25.40 -25.22
C PHE A 133 -6.86 24.38 -24.48
N LEU A 134 -5.59 24.20 -24.89
CA LEU A 134 -4.66 23.25 -24.23
C LEU A 134 -4.44 23.60 -22.76
N LYS A 135 -4.25 24.90 -22.46
CA LYS A 135 -4.04 25.35 -21.07
C LYS A 135 -5.25 25.04 -20.18
N ASN A 136 -6.45 25.33 -20.66
CA ASN A 136 -7.68 25.09 -19.93
C ASN A 136 -7.96 23.59 -19.78
N HIS A 137 -7.70 22.81 -20.83
CA HIS A 137 -7.89 21.36 -20.80
C HIS A 137 -6.91 20.68 -19.86
N ALA A 138 -5.64 21.10 -19.86
CA ALA A 138 -4.63 20.61 -18.93
C ALA A 138 -5.02 20.89 -17.47
N ALA A 139 -5.50 22.09 -17.15
CA ALA A 139 -5.96 22.44 -15.81
C ALA A 139 -7.16 21.55 -15.36
N CYS A 140 -8.12 21.31 -16.27
CA CYS A 140 -9.25 20.44 -16.00
C CYS A 140 -8.82 19.00 -15.73
N LEU A 141 -7.93 18.44 -16.56
CA LEU A 141 -7.39 17.10 -16.39
C LEU A 141 -6.61 16.95 -15.10
N THR A 142 -5.82 17.96 -14.73
CA THR A 142 -5.08 17.94 -13.45
C THR A 142 -6.03 17.87 -12.27
N ALA A 143 -7.07 18.72 -12.23
CA ALA A 143 -8.06 18.71 -11.17
C ALA A 143 -8.85 17.37 -11.10
N GLU A 144 -9.20 16.80 -12.26
CA GLU A 144 -9.87 15.48 -12.30
C GLU A 144 -8.96 14.37 -11.79
N THR A 145 -7.67 14.39 -12.18
CA THR A 145 -6.68 13.40 -11.75
C THR A 145 -6.45 13.47 -10.23
N GLU A 146 -6.32 14.68 -9.66
CA GLU A 146 -6.18 14.89 -8.21
C GLU A 146 -7.39 14.33 -7.46
N LYS A 147 -8.60 14.62 -7.92
CA LYS A 147 -9.84 14.11 -7.34
C LYS A 147 -9.88 12.58 -7.38
N LYS A 148 -9.62 11.97 -8.53
CA LYS A 148 -9.60 10.51 -8.70
C LYS A 148 -8.55 9.83 -7.82
N THR A 149 -7.36 10.46 -7.69
CA THR A 149 -6.29 9.95 -6.84
C THR A 149 -6.69 9.99 -5.35
N ALA A 150 -7.36 11.04 -4.91
CA ALA A 150 -7.87 11.14 -3.53
C ALA A 150 -8.94 10.07 -3.25
N GLU A 151 -9.91 9.88 -4.17
CA GLU A 151 -10.95 8.84 -4.06
C GLU A 151 -10.34 7.44 -3.99
N LEU A 152 -9.35 7.15 -4.86
CA LEU A 152 -8.66 5.86 -4.89
C LEU A 152 -7.90 5.58 -3.60
N ASN A 153 -7.17 6.57 -3.08
CA ASN A 153 -6.44 6.43 -1.82
C ASN A 153 -7.37 6.17 -0.64
N ALA A 154 -8.51 6.85 -0.56
CA ALA A 154 -9.52 6.60 0.46
C ALA A 154 -10.06 5.16 0.36
N ALA A 155 -10.45 4.70 -0.83
CA ALA A 155 -10.92 3.35 -1.05
C ALA A 155 -9.87 2.28 -0.69
N LEU A 156 -8.58 2.50 -1.01
CA LEU A 156 -7.49 1.62 -0.62
C LEU A 156 -7.31 1.53 0.90
N GLN A 157 -7.46 2.64 1.63
CA GLN A 157 -7.40 2.65 3.09
C GLN A 157 -8.56 1.85 3.70
N ASP A 158 -9.77 2.01 3.18
CA ASP A 158 -10.94 1.26 3.65
C ASP A 158 -10.80 -0.24 3.40
N ILE A 159 -10.31 -0.64 2.22
CA ILE A 159 -10.02 -2.05 1.91
C ILE A 159 -8.99 -2.62 2.88
N ARG A 160 -7.88 -1.91 3.14
CA ARG A 160 -6.84 -2.35 4.09
C ARG A 160 -7.40 -2.53 5.49
N LYS A 161 -8.20 -1.57 5.97
CA LYS A 161 -8.85 -1.65 7.27
C LYS A 161 -9.80 -2.85 7.37
N SER A 162 -10.60 -3.07 6.34
CA SER A 162 -11.52 -4.22 6.25
C SER A 162 -10.75 -5.55 6.25
N GLN A 163 -9.66 -5.66 5.49
CA GLN A 163 -8.82 -6.86 5.47
C GLN A 163 -8.20 -7.17 6.84
N LEU A 164 -7.68 -6.16 7.56
CA LEU A 164 -7.12 -6.35 8.90
C LEU A 164 -8.21 -6.79 9.90
N SER A 165 -9.39 -6.18 9.83
CA SER A 165 -10.52 -6.57 10.68
C SER A 165 -10.99 -8.00 10.40
N LEU A 166 -11.09 -8.38 9.13
CA LEU A 166 -11.47 -9.73 8.73
C LEU A 166 -10.42 -10.76 9.20
N LYS A 167 -9.13 -10.47 9.04
CA LYS A 167 -8.04 -11.33 9.54
C LYS A 167 -8.14 -11.52 11.05
N ALA A 168 -8.32 -10.43 11.80
CA ALA A 168 -8.45 -10.49 13.26
C ALA A 168 -9.66 -11.33 13.69
N SER A 169 -10.82 -11.15 13.06
CA SER A 169 -12.03 -11.92 13.33
C SER A 169 -11.86 -13.40 12.99
N TYR A 170 -11.20 -13.72 11.88
CA TYR A 170 -10.88 -15.09 11.49
C TYR A 170 -9.98 -15.79 12.51
N LEU A 171 -8.89 -15.12 12.97
CA LEU A 171 -7.97 -15.66 13.96
C LEU A 171 -8.64 -15.82 15.34
N ASP A 172 -9.50 -14.89 15.76
CA ASP A 172 -10.28 -15.03 16.98
C ASP A 172 -11.24 -16.24 16.91
N THR A 173 -11.86 -16.47 15.76
CA THR A 173 -12.74 -17.64 15.55
C THR A 173 -11.96 -18.94 15.65
N ILE A 174 -10.79 -19.07 15.00
CA ILE A 174 -9.90 -20.23 15.12
C ILE A 174 -9.55 -20.45 16.58
N PHE A 175 -9.10 -19.42 17.29
CA PHE A 175 -8.71 -19.50 18.67
C PHE A 175 -9.84 -20.01 19.58
N ARG A 176 -11.07 -19.52 19.39
CA ARG A 176 -12.25 -19.96 20.15
C ARG A 176 -12.62 -21.41 19.86
N LEU A 177 -12.55 -21.84 18.60
CA LEU A 177 -12.81 -23.23 18.25
C LEU A 177 -11.75 -24.17 18.82
N THR A 178 -10.49 -23.74 18.87
CA THR A 178 -9.42 -24.49 19.53
C THR A 178 -9.70 -24.65 21.03
N ILE A 179 -10.09 -23.58 21.71
CA ILE A 179 -10.48 -23.65 23.13
C ILE A 179 -11.61 -24.65 23.34
N VAL A 180 -12.65 -24.66 22.50
CA VAL A 180 -13.77 -25.60 22.63
C VAL A 180 -13.30 -27.05 22.49
N ALA A 181 -12.34 -27.35 21.63
CA ALA A 181 -11.78 -28.65 21.47
C ALA A 181 -10.94 -29.06 22.72
N GLU A 182 -10.16 -28.14 23.26
CA GLU A 182 -9.31 -28.35 24.43
C GLU A 182 -10.12 -28.54 25.77
N PHE A 183 -11.31 -27.90 25.86
CA PHE A 183 -12.18 -28.10 27.04
C PHE A 183 -12.57 -29.56 27.29
N LYS A 184 -12.44 -30.41 26.27
CA LYS A 184 -12.75 -31.86 26.43
C LYS A 184 -11.73 -32.60 27.26
N ASP A 185 -10.48 -32.11 27.38
CA ASP A 185 -9.36 -32.71 28.09
C ASP A 185 -8.96 -31.87 29.32
N GLU A 186 -9.87 -31.03 29.85
CA GLU A 186 -9.60 -30.10 30.97
C GLU A 186 -8.42 -29.14 30.72
N ALA A 187 -7.93 -29.04 29.46
CA ALA A 187 -6.90 -28.10 29.13
C ALA A 187 -7.45 -26.67 29.22
N THR A 188 -6.57 -25.74 29.59
CA THR A 188 -6.95 -24.37 29.88
C THR A 188 -6.72 -23.45 28.69
N VAL A 189 -7.47 -22.34 28.66
CA VAL A 189 -7.22 -21.25 27.70
C VAL A 189 -5.76 -20.77 27.74
N GLN A 190 -5.15 -20.85 28.91
CA GLN A 190 -3.77 -20.42 29.11
C GLN A 190 -2.78 -21.37 28.44
N HIS A 191 -3.02 -22.70 28.48
CA HIS A 191 -2.26 -23.70 27.74
C HIS A 191 -2.22 -23.37 26.24
N VAL A 192 -3.39 -23.14 25.61
CA VAL A 192 -3.52 -22.80 24.21
C VAL A 192 -2.64 -21.58 23.84
N LYS A 193 -2.65 -20.53 24.70
CA LYS A 193 -1.80 -19.34 24.51
C LYS A 193 -0.31 -19.65 24.65
N ARG A 194 0.07 -20.44 25.69
CA ARG A 194 1.46 -20.77 25.94
C ARG A 194 2.07 -21.59 24.81
N ILE A 195 1.34 -22.57 24.27
CA ILE A 195 1.77 -23.36 23.11
C ILE A 195 2.04 -22.47 21.92
N GLY A 196 1.08 -21.62 21.53
CA GLY A 196 1.24 -20.72 20.39
C GLY A 196 2.45 -19.77 20.52
N LEU A 197 2.65 -19.20 21.72
CA LEU A 197 3.76 -18.28 21.98
C LEU A 197 5.12 -18.98 22.03
N SER A 198 5.19 -20.18 22.62
CA SER A 198 6.41 -20.97 22.69
C SER A 198 6.85 -21.45 21.30
N CYS A 199 5.92 -21.94 20.49
CA CYS A 199 6.19 -22.31 19.11
C CYS A 199 6.65 -21.13 18.27
N ALA A 200 5.99 -19.96 18.39
CA ALA A 200 6.40 -18.75 17.71
C ALA A 200 7.81 -18.28 18.13
N HIS A 201 8.15 -18.41 19.42
CA HIS A 201 9.48 -18.11 19.92
C HIS A 201 10.54 -18.99 19.27
N ILE A 202 10.35 -20.31 19.27
CA ILE A 202 11.27 -21.26 18.60
C ILE A 202 11.41 -20.94 17.12
N ALA A 203 10.29 -20.76 16.41
CA ALA A 203 10.29 -20.45 14.98
C ALA A 203 11.08 -19.19 14.65
N LYS A 204 10.99 -18.16 15.51
CA LYS A 204 11.77 -16.93 15.38
C LYS A 204 13.28 -17.18 15.56
N GLN A 205 13.68 -18.03 16.51
CA GLN A 205 15.08 -18.42 16.72
C GLN A 205 15.63 -19.24 15.55
N LEU A 206 14.77 -20.01 14.87
CA LEU A 206 15.09 -20.73 13.64
C LEU A 206 15.19 -19.79 12.40
N GLY A 207 14.97 -18.49 12.54
CA GLY A 207 15.06 -17.50 11.45
C GLY A 207 13.87 -17.53 10.48
N TRP A 208 12.70 -18.01 10.89
CA TRP A 208 11.50 -18.00 10.07
C TRP A 208 11.03 -16.58 9.78
N SER A 209 10.37 -16.39 8.62
CA SER A 209 9.73 -15.11 8.28
C SER A 209 8.63 -14.78 9.29
N GLU A 210 8.34 -13.50 9.46
CA GLU A 210 7.28 -13.00 10.36
C GLU A 210 5.93 -13.66 10.07
N GLU A 211 5.60 -13.86 8.79
CA GLU A 211 4.37 -14.51 8.35
C GLU A 211 4.33 -15.99 8.79
N ARG A 212 5.42 -16.73 8.65
CA ARG A 212 5.49 -18.12 9.06
C ARG A 212 5.50 -18.26 10.59
N VAL A 213 6.14 -17.34 11.31
CA VAL A 213 6.09 -17.25 12.79
C VAL A 213 4.66 -16.98 13.26
N GLU A 214 3.95 -16.05 12.60
CA GLU A 214 2.53 -15.82 12.90
C GLU A 214 1.69 -17.08 12.61
N THR A 215 1.96 -17.74 11.50
CA THR A 215 1.22 -18.96 11.12
C THR A 215 1.35 -20.04 12.19
N ILE A 216 2.56 -20.38 12.66
CA ILE A 216 2.74 -21.42 13.69
C ILE A 216 2.13 -21.01 15.04
N LYS A 217 2.16 -19.72 15.37
CA LYS A 217 1.55 -19.18 16.61
C LYS A 217 0.06 -19.53 16.71
N TYR A 218 -0.66 -19.50 15.58
CA TYR A 218 -2.11 -19.79 15.55
C TYR A 218 -2.41 -21.22 15.12
N ALA A 219 -1.49 -21.91 14.47
CA ALA A 219 -1.64 -23.30 14.05
C ALA A 219 -1.34 -24.31 15.19
N SER A 220 -0.25 -24.09 15.94
CA SER A 220 0.19 -25.03 16.96
C SER A 220 -0.82 -25.27 18.11
N PRO A 221 -1.65 -24.30 18.51
CA PRO A 221 -2.72 -24.56 19.46
C PRO A 221 -3.73 -25.65 19.03
N MET A 222 -3.88 -25.88 17.72
CA MET A 222 -4.83 -26.89 17.19
C MET A 222 -4.28 -28.33 17.18
N HIS A 223 -3.10 -28.60 17.79
CA HIS A 223 -2.44 -29.89 17.77
C HIS A 223 -3.36 -31.02 18.24
N ASP A 224 -4.15 -30.74 19.25
CA ASP A 224 -5.03 -31.69 19.93
C ASP A 224 -6.50 -31.65 19.51
N ILE A 225 -6.85 -30.95 18.43
CA ILE A 225 -8.23 -30.77 17.94
C ILE A 225 -8.94 -32.13 17.69
N GLY A 226 -8.18 -33.16 17.37
CA GLY A 226 -8.71 -34.51 17.13
C GLY A 226 -9.23 -35.21 18.39
N LYS A 227 -8.91 -34.73 19.61
CA LYS A 227 -9.47 -35.22 20.85
C LYS A 227 -10.99 -35.13 20.92
N ILE A 228 -11.58 -34.25 20.11
CA ILE A 228 -13.05 -34.13 19.97
C ILE A 228 -13.70 -35.49 19.55
N GLY A 229 -12.97 -36.32 18.80
CA GLY A 229 -13.41 -37.65 18.39
C GLY A 229 -13.17 -38.78 19.40
N ILE A 230 -12.47 -38.52 20.49
CA ILE A 230 -12.17 -39.53 21.51
C ILE A 230 -13.30 -39.55 22.56
N PRO A 231 -13.82 -40.71 22.99
CA PRO A 231 -14.81 -40.80 24.07
C PRO A 231 -14.32 -40.18 25.37
N SER A 232 -15.19 -39.40 26.05
CA SER A 232 -14.80 -38.64 27.24
C SER A 232 -14.50 -39.55 28.45
N ASP A 233 -15.16 -40.69 28.55
CA ASP A 233 -14.93 -41.72 29.57
C ASP A 233 -13.51 -42.34 29.50
N ILE A 234 -12.93 -42.39 28.30
CA ILE A 234 -11.55 -42.82 28.08
C ILE A 234 -10.59 -41.65 28.33
N LEU A 235 -10.89 -40.50 27.79
CA LEU A 235 -10.00 -39.33 27.89
C LEU A 235 -9.84 -38.83 29.33
N LEU A 236 -10.91 -38.87 30.13
CA LEU A 236 -10.97 -38.40 31.50
C LEU A 236 -10.87 -39.56 32.52
N LYS A 237 -10.50 -40.77 32.07
CA LYS A 237 -10.41 -41.95 32.94
C LYS A 237 -9.43 -41.74 34.09
N PRO A 238 -9.87 -41.87 35.34
CA PRO A 238 -8.96 -41.85 36.49
C PRO A 238 -8.11 -43.13 36.54
N GLY A 239 -6.82 -43.02 36.20
CA GLY A 239 -5.88 -44.12 36.24
C GLY A 239 -5.19 -44.45 34.91
N ALA A 240 -4.54 -45.59 34.82
CA ALA A 240 -3.84 -46.02 33.62
C ALA A 240 -4.82 -46.49 32.54
N LEU A 241 -4.57 -46.12 31.31
CA LEU A 241 -5.31 -46.61 30.14
C LEU A 241 -4.87 -48.06 29.81
N THR A 242 -5.80 -48.88 29.35
CA THR A 242 -5.45 -50.17 28.74
C THR A 242 -4.71 -49.98 27.43
N PRO A 243 -4.01 -50.98 26.88
CA PRO A 243 -3.38 -50.86 25.56
C PRO A 243 -4.37 -50.48 24.46
N GLU A 244 -5.60 -50.97 24.48
CA GLU A 244 -6.67 -50.67 23.51
C GLU A 244 -7.14 -49.23 23.68
N GLU A 245 -7.38 -48.76 24.88
CA GLU A 245 -7.75 -47.38 25.18
C GLU A 245 -6.65 -46.42 24.77
N LEU A 246 -5.38 -46.76 25.04
CA LEU A 246 -4.23 -45.97 24.64
C LEU A 246 -4.13 -45.89 23.10
N ALA A 247 -4.35 -47.01 22.41
CA ALA A 247 -4.40 -47.05 20.94
C ALA A 247 -5.51 -46.12 20.39
N LEU A 248 -6.67 -46.11 21.03
CA LEU A 248 -7.77 -45.20 20.64
C LEU A 248 -7.42 -43.74 20.89
N VAL A 249 -6.84 -43.39 22.05
CA VAL A 249 -6.40 -42.01 22.31
C VAL A 249 -5.38 -41.53 21.28
N LYS A 250 -4.43 -42.39 20.89
CA LYS A 250 -3.43 -42.03 19.86
C LYS A 250 -4.06 -41.67 18.52
N THR A 251 -5.28 -42.11 18.22
CA THR A 251 -5.96 -41.73 16.96
C THR A 251 -6.34 -40.27 16.87
N HIS A 252 -6.26 -39.48 17.99
CA HIS A 252 -6.54 -38.05 17.93
C HIS A 252 -5.63 -37.31 16.91
N THR A 253 -4.39 -37.79 16.72
CA THR A 253 -3.48 -37.20 15.74
C THR A 253 -4.01 -37.31 14.32
N THR A 254 -4.41 -38.50 13.91
CA THR A 254 -4.98 -38.77 12.57
C THR A 254 -6.40 -38.18 12.39
N LEU A 255 -7.21 -38.14 13.45
CA LEU A 255 -8.50 -37.49 13.48
C LEU A 255 -8.34 -35.99 13.33
N GLY A 256 -7.37 -35.36 14.02
CA GLY A 256 -7.04 -33.95 13.87
C GLY A 256 -6.63 -33.61 12.44
N GLY A 257 -5.76 -34.43 11.84
CA GLY A 257 -5.41 -34.28 10.43
C GLY A 257 -6.64 -34.34 9.50
N LYS A 258 -7.55 -35.30 9.72
CA LYS A 258 -8.80 -35.40 8.92
C LYS A 258 -9.73 -34.20 9.09
N ILE A 259 -9.81 -33.61 10.28
CA ILE A 259 -10.64 -32.41 10.55
C ILE A 259 -10.08 -31.20 9.79
N LEU A 260 -8.75 -31.07 9.71
CA LEU A 260 -8.08 -29.90 9.17
C LEU A 260 -7.77 -30.00 7.66
N GLN A 261 -7.79 -31.22 7.08
CA GLN A 261 -7.39 -31.46 5.70
C GLN A 261 -8.23 -30.69 4.65
N GLY A 262 -7.62 -30.38 3.51
CA GLY A 262 -8.30 -29.77 2.36
C GLY A 262 -8.52 -28.26 2.45
N SER A 263 -8.06 -27.62 3.51
CA SER A 263 -8.15 -26.16 3.64
C SER A 263 -7.17 -25.45 2.73
N ARG A 264 -7.57 -24.25 2.23
CA ARG A 264 -6.68 -23.32 1.52
C ARG A 264 -5.96 -22.34 2.46
N SER A 265 -6.31 -22.33 3.73
CA SER A 265 -5.68 -21.48 4.73
C SER A 265 -4.32 -22.03 5.14
N SER A 266 -3.26 -21.21 5.07
CA SER A 266 -1.92 -21.57 5.52
C SER A 266 -1.89 -21.96 7.01
N TYR A 267 -2.72 -21.33 7.83
CA TYR A 267 -2.88 -21.68 9.24
C TYR A 267 -3.41 -23.11 9.43
N LEU A 268 -4.45 -23.50 8.69
CA LEU A 268 -5.07 -24.81 8.81
C LEU A 268 -4.22 -25.91 8.15
N GLN A 269 -3.50 -25.60 7.06
CA GLN A 269 -2.54 -26.51 6.45
C GLN A 269 -1.39 -26.84 7.40
N MET A 270 -0.83 -25.83 8.06
CA MET A 270 0.20 -26.04 9.06
C MET A 270 -0.35 -26.79 10.30
N ALA A 271 -1.55 -26.45 10.73
CA ALA A 271 -2.21 -27.15 11.83
C ALA A 271 -2.48 -28.64 11.53
N GLU A 272 -2.80 -28.98 10.27
CA GLU A 272 -2.93 -30.38 9.81
C GLU A 272 -1.62 -31.15 10.03
N GLN A 273 -0.49 -30.57 9.57
CA GLN A 273 0.83 -31.18 9.75
C GLN A 273 1.20 -31.33 11.23
N ILE A 274 0.87 -30.34 12.04
CA ILE A 274 1.10 -30.34 13.47
C ILE A 274 0.23 -31.42 14.17
N ALA A 275 -1.07 -31.46 13.88
CA ALA A 275 -1.99 -32.40 14.49
C ALA A 275 -1.56 -33.86 14.22
N ILE A 276 -1.09 -34.19 13.05
CA ILE A 276 -0.62 -35.51 12.69
C ILE A 276 0.69 -35.87 13.42
N ASN A 277 1.62 -34.89 13.50
CA ASN A 277 3.04 -35.22 13.80
C ASN A 277 3.55 -34.76 15.16
N HIS A 278 2.77 -34.08 16.00
CA HIS A 278 3.24 -33.52 17.28
C HIS A 278 3.56 -34.58 18.34
N HIS A 279 3.20 -35.83 18.12
CA HIS A 279 3.59 -36.98 18.96
C HIS A 279 4.66 -37.84 18.30
N GLU A 280 5.17 -37.50 17.15
CA GLU A 280 6.38 -38.11 16.62
C GLU A 280 7.59 -37.69 17.45
N ARG A 281 8.58 -38.59 17.55
CA ARG A 281 9.79 -38.38 18.31
C ARG A 281 11.01 -38.45 17.42
N TRP A 282 12.01 -37.67 17.73
CA TRP A 282 13.24 -37.63 16.95
C TRP A 282 13.92 -38.99 16.75
N ASP A 283 13.86 -39.86 17.77
CA ASP A 283 14.42 -41.23 17.74
C ASP A 283 13.53 -42.23 16.97
N GLY A 284 12.35 -41.87 16.52
CA GLY A 284 11.38 -42.72 15.82
C GLY A 284 10.49 -43.55 16.78
N SER A 285 10.55 -43.31 18.08
CA SER A 285 9.70 -44.01 19.08
C SER A 285 8.32 -43.38 19.23
N GLY A 286 7.97 -42.38 18.39
CA GLY A 286 6.71 -41.67 18.41
C GLY A 286 5.57 -42.39 17.71
N TYR A 287 4.48 -41.65 17.46
CA TYR A 287 3.31 -42.09 16.72
C TYR A 287 2.69 -40.90 15.95
N PRO A 288 1.86 -41.13 14.92
CA PRO A 288 1.26 -42.40 14.49
C PRO A 288 2.14 -43.19 13.52
N ALA A 289 3.10 -42.58 12.81
CA ALA A 289 3.86 -43.22 11.75
C ALA A 289 5.26 -43.71 12.21
N GLY A 290 5.75 -43.25 13.35
CA GLY A 290 7.09 -43.57 13.85
C GLY A 290 8.18 -42.90 13.03
N LEU A 291 7.95 -41.68 12.54
CA LEU A 291 8.90 -40.90 11.79
C LEU A 291 10.14 -40.57 12.61
N LYS A 292 11.32 -40.54 11.95
CA LYS A 292 12.59 -40.33 12.62
C LYS A 292 13.33 -39.11 12.06
N GLY A 293 13.90 -38.35 12.99
CA GLY A 293 14.74 -37.23 12.61
C GLY A 293 13.99 -36.18 11.79
N GLU A 294 14.57 -35.78 10.67
CA GLU A 294 14.03 -34.77 9.78
C GLU A 294 12.84 -35.23 8.91
N ASP A 295 12.54 -36.53 8.88
CA ASP A 295 11.32 -37.06 8.25
C ASP A 295 10.06 -36.52 8.95
N THR A 296 10.17 -36.15 10.22
CA THR A 296 9.11 -35.44 10.95
C THR A 296 9.08 -33.97 10.54
N PRO A 297 7.96 -33.44 10.06
CA PRO A 297 7.84 -32.01 9.74
C PRO A 297 8.28 -31.13 10.90
N ILE A 298 9.02 -30.05 10.57
CA ILE A 298 9.60 -29.18 11.60
C ILE A 298 8.53 -28.53 12.48
N GLU A 299 7.35 -28.24 11.96
CA GLU A 299 6.21 -27.72 12.70
C GLU A 299 5.74 -28.69 13.78
N GLY A 300 5.73 -29.98 13.48
CA GLY A 300 5.44 -31.05 14.44
C GLY A 300 6.49 -31.15 15.52
N ARG A 301 7.79 -31.12 15.15
CA ARG A 301 8.92 -31.15 16.11
C ARG A 301 8.87 -29.96 17.06
N ILE A 302 8.63 -28.75 16.56
CA ILE A 302 8.50 -27.52 17.37
C ILE A 302 7.35 -27.68 18.38
N THR A 303 6.18 -28.13 17.90
CA THR A 303 4.99 -28.25 18.74
C THR A 303 5.16 -29.36 19.79
N ALA A 304 5.70 -30.49 19.41
CA ALA A 304 6.05 -31.56 20.36
C ALA A 304 6.95 -31.08 21.50
N PHE A 305 7.96 -30.25 21.17
CA PHE A 305 8.86 -29.69 22.18
C PHE A 305 8.13 -28.72 23.11
N ALA A 306 7.36 -27.80 22.56
CA ALA A 306 6.62 -26.79 23.34
C ALA A 306 5.56 -27.41 24.23
N ASP A 307 4.81 -28.40 23.71
CA ASP A 307 3.78 -29.11 24.47
C ASP A 307 4.40 -29.91 25.65
N GLN A 308 5.49 -30.62 25.42
CA GLN A 308 6.17 -31.33 26.50
C GLN A 308 6.70 -30.41 27.59
N TYR A 309 7.26 -29.26 27.27
CA TYR A 309 7.66 -28.25 28.26
C TYR A 309 6.46 -27.76 29.07
N ASP A 310 5.37 -27.39 28.37
CA ASP A 310 4.15 -26.93 29.03
C ASP A 310 3.54 -27.99 29.92
N ALA A 311 3.51 -29.25 29.48
CA ALA A 311 3.03 -30.41 30.25
C ALA A 311 3.86 -30.68 31.54
N LEU A 312 5.16 -30.37 31.55
CA LEU A 312 5.98 -30.45 32.75
C LEU A 312 5.65 -29.34 33.76
N ARG A 313 5.30 -28.18 33.28
CA ARG A 313 5.04 -26.98 34.09
C ARG A 313 3.59 -26.86 34.56
N SER A 314 2.65 -27.53 33.90
CA SER A 314 1.20 -27.42 34.15
C SER A 314 0.76 -28.36 35.29
N ILE A 315 -0.25 -27.92 36.04
CA ILE A 315 -0.95 -28.72 37.04
C ILE A 315 -1.68 -29.85 36.32
N ARG A 316 -1.51 -31.10 36.80
CA ARG A 316 -2.27 -32.28 36.32
C ARG A 316 -2.92 -32.99 37.51
N PRO A 317 -4.08 -33.66 37.34
CA PRO A 317 -4.83 -34.27 38.43
C PRO A 317 -4.00 -35.22 39.30
N TYR A 318 -2.97 -35.84 38.72
CA TYR A 318 -2.18 -36.88 39.37
C TYR A 318 -0.72 -36.49 39.64
N LYS A 319 -0.31 -35.22 39.35
CA LYS A 319 1.07 -34.79 39.49
C LYS A 319 1.20 -33.29 39.69
N PRO A 320 1.90 -32.86 40.76
CA PRO A 320 2.23 -31.46 40.92
C PRO A 320 3.12 -30.97 39.76
N PRO A 321 3.01 -29.69 39.34
CA PRO A 321 3.86 -29.11 38.32
C PRO A 321 5.31 -29.11 38.78
N PHE A 322 6.23 -29.37 37.87
CA PHE A 322 7.64 -29.13 38.14
C PHE A 322 7.94 -27.64 38.17
N ASP A 323 8.90 -27.24 39.01
CA ASP A 323 9.43 -25.89 38.92
C ASP A 323 10.24 -25.71 37.62
N TYR A 324 10.62 -24.46 37.35
CA TYR A 324 11.38 -24.15 36.16
C TYR A 324 12.70 -24.94 36.05
N VAL A 325 13.47 -25.04 37.16
CA VAL A 325 14.77 -25.68 37.13
C VAL A 325 14.67 -27.16 36.81
N MET A 326 13.70 -27.84 37.42
CA MET A 326 13.46 -29.25 37.19
C MET A 326 12.92 -29.50 35.77
N ALA A 327 12.00 -28.69 35.29
CA ALA A 327 11.50 -28.78 33.89
C ALA A 327 12.64 -28.60 32.89
N TYR A 328 13.50 -27.59 33.07
CA TYR A 328 14.69 -27.40 32.26
C TYR A 328 15.59 -28.61 32.24
N ARG A 329 15.92 -29.15 33.44
CA ARG A 329 16.79 -30.32 33.56
C ARG A 329 16.20 -31.55 32.85
N ILE A 330 14.89 -31.81 33.02
CA ILE A 330 14.24 -32.93 32.34
C ILE A 330 14.29 -32.78 30.81
N MET A 331 14.08 -31.59 30.28
CA MET A 331 14.14 -31.35 28.82
C MET A 331 15.55 -31.54 28.25
N VAL A 332 16.59 -31.15 28.98
CA VAL A 332 18.01 -31.16 28.53
C VAL A 332 18.75 -32.44 28.88
N GLU A 333 18.56 -32.96 30.08
CA GLU A 333 19.30 -34.15 30.62
C GLU A 333 18.46 -35.42 30.54
N GLY A 334 17.13 -35.29 30.64
CA GLY A 334 16.20 -36.40 30.66
C GLY A 334 15.83 -36.91 32.06
N ASN A 335 14.89 -37.88 32.08
CA ASN A 335 14.52 -38.72 33.21
C ASN A 335 14.15 -40.13 32.71
N GLU A 336 13.62 -41.01 33.59
CA GLU A 336 13.24 -42.37 33.22
C GLU A 336 12.24 -42.50 32.08
N ARG A 337 11.41 -41.48 31.85
CA ARG A 337 10.32 -41.52 30.87
C ARG A 337 10.59 -40.68 29.62
N MET A 338 11.39 -39.63 29.72
CA MET A 338 11.65 -38.67 28.68
C MET A 338 13.11 -38.23 28.69
N GLY A 339 13.68 -38.02 27.52
CA GLY A 339 15.06 -37.55 27.41
C GLY A 339 15.30 -36.80 26.09
N PRO A 340 16.47 -36.15 25.98
CA PRO A 340 16.83 -35.33 24.82
C PRO A 340 16.76 -36.07 23.49
N ARG A 341 16.91 -37.41 23.49
CA ARG A 341 16.79 -38.26 22.28
C ARG A 341 15.41 -38.16 21.58
N HIS A 342 14.38 -37.74 22.32
CA HIS A 342 13.02 -37.60 21.79
C HIS A 342 12.82 -36.31 21.00
N PHE A 343 13.73 -35.36 21.16
CA PHE A 343 13.63 -34.02 20.56
C PHE A 343 14.70 -33.78 19.53
N ASP A 344 14.38 -32.87 18.58
CA ASP A 344 15.36 -32.36 17.64
C ASP A 344 16.51 -31.67 18.40
N PRO A 345 17.78 -32.08 18.17
CA PRO A 345 18.93 -31.50 18.83
C PRO A 345 19.03 -29.96 18.65
N GLN A 346 18.62 -29.44 17.50
CA GLN A 346 18.62 -28.00 17.23
C GLN A 346 17.66 -27.26 18.18
N LEU A 347 16.48 -27.84 18.45
CA LEU A 347 15.50 -27.23 19.36
C LEU A 347 15.98 -27.25 20.79
N ILE A 348 16.74 -28.29 21.20
CA ILE A 348 17.37 -28.34 22.51
C ILE A 348 18.40 -27.24 22.69
N GLU A 349 19.25 -27.00 21.71
CA GLU A 349 20.23 -25.91 21.76
C GLU A 349 19.53 -24.53 21.83
N ILE A 350 18.52 -24.29 20.99
CA ILE A 350 17.70 -23.08 21.07
C ILE A 350 17.10 -22.89 22.45
N PHE A 351 16.58 -23.97 23.04
CA PHE A 351 16.01 -23.94 24.40
C PHE A 351 17.05 -23.61 25.46
N LYS A 352 18.26 -24.21 25.41
CA LYS A 352 19.35 -23.89 26.33
C LYS A 352 19.69 -22.39 26.31
N ASP A 353 19.73 -21.79 25.12
CA ASP A 353 20.09 -20.39 24.95
C ASP A 353 18.95 -19.41 25.32
N THR A 354 17.70 -19.85 25.18
CA THR A 354 16.53 -18.97 25.30
C THR A 354 15.50 -19.39 26.34
N ASN A 355 15.83 -20.36 27.21
CA ASN A 355 14.93 -20.98 28.22
C ASN A 355 14.19 -19.95 29.10
N ARG A 356 14.80 -18.79 29.39
CA ARG A 356 14.16 -17.71 30.14
C ARG A 356 12.95 -17.12 29.44
N ALA A 357 12.89 -17.19 28.11
CA ALA A 357 11.72 -16.75 27.38
C ALA A 357 10.53 -17.69 27.61
N PHE A 358 10.76 -18.99 27.68
CA PHE A 358 9.73 -19.97 28.01
C PHE A 358 9.21 -19.79 29.45
N GLU A 359 10.10 -19.52 30.41
CA GLU A 359 9.70 -19.19 31.79
C GLU A 359 8.80 -17.95 31.82
N LYS A 360 9.19 -16.87 31.13
CA LYS A 360 8.39 -15.65 31.04
C LYS A 360 7.01 -15.90 30.41
N ILE A 361 6.95 -16.69 29.32
CA ILE A 361 5.67 -17.05 28.68
C ILE A 361 4.80 -17.79 29.68
N TYR A 362 5.35 -18.81 30.38
CA TYR A 362 4.61 -19.57 31.37
C TYR A 362 4.10 -18.68 32.51
N ASP A 363 4.95 -17.82 33.07
CA ASP A 363 4.61 -16.98 34.22
C ASP A 363 3.56 -15.91 33.87
N GLN A 364 3.60 -15.40 32.64
CA GLN A 364 2.61 -14.43 32.14
C GLN A 364 1.21 -15.06 31.94
N TYR A 365 1.17 -16.36 31.64
CA TYR A 365 -0.06 -17.09 31.34
C TYR A 365 -0.23 -18.30 32.25
N LYS A 366 0.02 -18.13 33.57
CA LYS A 366 -0.25 -19.17 34.58
C LYS A 366 -1.74 -19.48 34.64
N ASP A 367 -2.04 -20.76 34.83
CA ASP A 367 -3.38 -21.19 35.15
C ASP A 367 -3.76 -20.63 36.53
N ALA A 368 -4.98 -20.12 36.69
CA ALA A 368 -5.50 -19.70 37.96
C ALA A 368 -5.55 -20.97 38.87
N PRO A 369 -5.21 -20.86 40.17
CA PRO A 369 -5.43 -21.96 41.10
C PRO A 369 -6.91 -22.34 41.02
N ALA A 370 -7.19 -23.64 40.91
CA ALA A 370 -8.55 -24.14 40.90
C ALA A 370 -9.29 -23.55 42.13
N SER A 371 -10.05 -22.49 41.87
CA SER A 371 -10.98 -21.99 42.88
C SER A 371 -12.04 -23.07 43.05
N THR A 372 -12.10 -23.66 44.21
CA THR A 372 -13.22 -24.46 44.68
C THR A 372 -14.54 -23.83 44.21
N MET A 373 -15.11 -24.38 43.13
CA MET A 373 -16.53 -24.26 42.86
C MET A 373 -17.27 -25.38 43.52
#